data_83f0858d2948098329ddb670d8ea8b27
#
_entry.id   83f0858d2948098329ddb670d8ea8b27
#
_cell.length_a   1.000
_cell.length_b   1.000
_cell.length_c   1.000
_cell.angle_alpha   90.00
_cell.angle_beta   90.00
_cell.angle_gamma   90.00
#
_symmetry.space_group_name_H-M   'P 1'
#
loop_
_entity.id
_entity.type
_entity.pdbx_description
1 polymer ?
#
loop_
_entity_poly.entity_id
_entity_poly.type
_entity_poly.pdbx_seq_one_letter_code
_entity_poly.pdbx_strand_id
1 'polypeptide(L)'
;MKRHTINLITLGLLLLSVSSCNYLDVIPDNVPNIDHAFADRDAAEKYLFTCYNRLPRHGSASNDPAMLGGHEMYTYHGEAEMSQELLGLINGTQSSGTPLYNCWNGETSAQGLYQAIRVCNTFLEKIDEVYDLKLTERKRWVAEVKFLKAYYHFYLMQMYGAIPIVDRNMEVGEDISKLRLYREPLDSCIHYVNNLINEAIPDLPLNIANEATELGRITQPIALAVRAKLWMLAASPLFNGNPDYAHIKDERGVALFKTTEDPTLWLKAAQACKAAIDTAHLAGAELYRLETDPMPLNDVFRQELTLRMTIYERWNKETIWGLTTFNPGEMSHLCMPPLTTTMRDRASGRFVPTFDLVESYYSNHGVPIEEDKDYDYNGRYSLQTASEKDKWYIKEGEETVKLHFDREPRFYASIGFDRGIWFGQGKTDINNYNDLLVVKSRYREKCGFIGNRFYSITGYFSKKLVDYQAIVSDDVAMTQDAVPFPSIRLADLYLLYAEALNETKQSPDDEVFEYIDKVRERAGLDGVEKAWIEHSKRPDKFRSKEGM
;
A
#
# COMPACT_ATOMS: atom_id res chain seq x y z
N MET A 1 -22.84 85.50 2.39
CA MET A 1 -23.70 84.40 2.80
C MET A 1 -23.66 83.13 1.89
N LYS A 2 -23.69 83.26 0.55
CA LYS A 2 -23.71 82.09 -0.35
C LYS A 2 -22.46 81.18 -0.31
N ARG A 3 -21.26 81.68 0.00
CA ARG A 3 -19.98 80.94 -0.02
C ARG A 3 -19.81 80.07 1.24
N HIS A 4 -20.34 80.49 2.39
CA HIS A 4 -20.27 79.69 3.64
C HIS A 4 -21.26 78.53 3.64
N THR A 5 -22.43 78.68 2.99
CA THR A 5 -23.43 77.61 2.87
C THR A 5 -22.96 76.47 1.96
N ILE A 6 -22.23 76.78 0.87
CA ILE A 6 -21.66 75.79 -0.03
C ILE A 6 -20.56 74.97 0.67
N ASN A 7 -19.71 75.60 1.48
CA ASN A 7 -18.65 74.91 2.21
C ASN A 7 -19.21 74.03 3.33
N LEU A 8 -20.31 74.37 3.98
CA LEU A 8 -20.97 73.52 4.97
C LEU A 8 -21.66 72.30 4.34
N ILE A 9 -22.26 72.46 3.17
CA ILE A 9 -22.88 71.34 2.43
C ILE A 9 -21.82 70.39 1.91
N THR A 10 -20.68 70.90 1.42
CA THR A 10 -19.56 70.05 0.96
C THR A 10 -18.89 69.29 2.11
N LEU A 11 -18.73 69.89 3.27
CA LEU A 11 -18.21 69.28 4.48
C LEU A 11 -19.18 68.21 5.04
N GLY A 12 -20.49 68.45 4.98
CA GLY A 12 -21.53 67.47 5.34
C GLY A 12 -21.58 66.26 4.41
N LEU A 13 -21.38 66.46 3.09
CA LEU A 13 -21.30 65.37 2.12
C LEU A 13 -20.00 64.52 2.29
N LEU A 14 -18.90 65.18 2.69
CA LEU A 14 -17.63 64.46 2.96
C LEU A 14 -17.70 63.62 4.24
N LEU A 15 -18.43 64.07 5.26
CA LEU A 15 -18.64 63.33 6.51
C LEU A 15 -19.60 62.13 6.37
N LEU A 16 -20.52 62.18 5.41
CA LEU A 16 -21.42 61.05 5.08
C LEU A 16 -20.74 59.95 4.26
N SER A 17 -19.61 60.24 3.59
CA SER A 17 -18.87 59.22 2.84
C SER A 17 -17.94 58.34 3.69
N VAL A 18 -17.69 58.71 4.96
CA VAL A 18 -16.80 57.94 5.87
C VAL A 18 -17.53 56.86 6.67
N SER A 19 -18.87 56.86 6.69
CA SER A 19 -19.66 55.86 7.43
C SER A 19 -20.09 54.66 6.57
N SER A 20 -19.61 54.52 5.35
CA SER A 20 -20.02 53.50 4.38
C SER A 20 -19.13 52.23 4.35
N CYS A 21 -18.13 52.12 5.25
CA CYS A 21 -17.16 51.00 5.13
C CYS A 21 -17.62 49.68 5.75
N ASN A 22 -18.72 49.61 6.52
CA ASN A 22 -19.16 48.35 7.11
C ASN A 22 -20.23 47.58 6.32
N TYR A 23 -20.74 48.13 5.22
CA TYR A 23 -21.79 47.46 4.43
C TYR A 23 -21.25 46.39 3.48
N LEU A 24 -19.94 46.41 3.17
CA LEU A 24 -19.29 45.45 2.28
C LEU A 24 -18.70 44.23 3.02
N ASP A 25 -18.66 44.27 4.36
CA ASP A 25 -18.16 43.17 5.21
C ASP A 25 -19.27 42.24 5.71
N VAL A 26 -20.52 42.38 5.24
CA VAL A 26 -21.57 41.41 5.54
C VAL A 26 -21.29 40.16 4.69
N ILE A 27 -20.60 39.21 5.29
CA ILE A 27 -20.52 37.85 4.73
C ILE A 27 -21.98 37.33 4.73
N PRO A 28 -22.53 36.95 3.58
CA PRO A 28 -23.89 36.37 3.52
C PRO A 28 -23.95 35.18 4.48
N ASP A 29 -24.98 35.11 5.33
CA ASP A 29 -25.22 34.01 6.27
C ASP A 29 -25.23 32.61 5.63
N ASN A 30 -25.31 32.54 4.30
CA ASN A 30 -25.33 31.31 3.51
C ASN A 30 -23.96 30.90 2.96
N VAL A 31 -22.86 31.62 3.27
CA VAL A 31 -21.52 31.17 2.86
C VAL A 31 -20.97 30.26 3.94
N PRO A 32 -20.78 28.94 3.66
CA PRO A 32 -20.19 28.04 4.62
C PRO A 32 -18.79 28.54 5.04
N ASN A 33 -18.59 28.80 6.32
CA ASN A 33 -17.29 29.07 6.91
C ASN A 33 -16.81 27.86 7.70
N ILE A 34 -15.56 27.88 8.16
CA ILE A 34 -14.98 26.75 8.90
C ILE A 34 -15.69 26.50 10.24
N ASP A 35 -16.28 27.50 10.86
CA ASP A 35 -16.97 27.39 12.14
C ASP A 35 -18.26 26.57 12.02
N HIS A 36 -18.93 26.58 10.85
CA HIS A 36 -20.06 25.71 10.58
C HIS A 36 -19.67 24.21 10.59
N ALA A 37 -18.43 23.89 10.26
CA ALA A 37 -17.95 22.51 10.29
C ALA A 37 -17.71 21.98 11.71
N PHE A 38 -17.72 22.85 12.72
CA PHE A 38 -17.55 22.51 14.14
C PHE A 38 -18.73 23.02 15.00
N ALA A 39 -19.86 23.36 14.38
CA ALA A 39 -21.04 23.85 15.08
C ALA A 39 -21.68 22.78 15.97
N ASP A 40 -21.64 21.53 15.58
CA ASP A 40 -22.18 20.40 16.32
C ASP A 40 -21.37 19.11 16.03
N ARG A 41 -21.73 18.03 16.75
CA ARG A 41 -21.09 16.71 16.62
C ARG A 41 -21.13 16.17 15.19
N ASP A 42 -22.28 16.25 14.51
CA ASP A 42 -22.46 15.64 13.18
C ASP A 42 -21.68 16.39 12.10
N ALA A 43 -21.56 17.70 12.22
CA ALA A 43 -20.70 18.52 11.36
C ALA A 43 -19.22 18.18 11.58
N ALA A 44 -18.79 18.07 12.84
CA ALA A 44 -17.43 17.70 13.19
C ALA A 44 -17.06 16.27 12.75
N GLU A 45 -18.00 15.31 12.80
CA GLU A 45 -17.79 13.96 12.26
C GLU A 45 -17.55 13.97 10.75
N LYS A 46 -18.31 14.74 9.98
CA LYS A 46 -18.07 14.94 8.55
C LYS A 46 -16.70 15.53 8.27
N TYR A 47 -16.27 16.47 9.12
CA TYR A 47 -14.92 17.03 8.98
C TYR A 47 -13.82 16.02 9.34
N LEU A 48 -14.03 15.15 10.35
CA LEU A 48 -13.15 14.03 10.65
C LEU A 48 -12.95 13.15 9.40
N PHE A 49 -14.02 12.80 8.69
CA PHE A 49 -13.90 12.01 7.45
C PHE A 49 -13.22 12.79 6.33
N THR A 50 -13.22 14.12 6.34
CA THR A 50 -12.39 14.93 5.43
C THR A 50 -10.90 14.70 5.69
N CYS A 51 -10.50 14.51 6.97
CA CYS A 51 -9.13 14.12 7.31
C CYS A 51 -8.77 12.76 6.72
N TYR A 52 -9.67 11.78 6.77
CA TYR A 52 -9.46 10.44 6.19
C TYR A 52 -9.42 10.42 4.66
N ASN A 53 -10.18 11.28 3.99
CA ASN A 53 -10.32 11.28 2.53
C ASN A 53 -9.03 11.63 1.77
N ARG A 54 -7.99 12.05 2.48
CA ARG A 54 -6.67 12.34 1.90
C ARG A 54 -5.68 11.19 2.01
N LEU A 55 -6.10 10.02 2.52
CA LEU A 55 -5.24 8.84 2.58
C LEU A 55 -4.77 8.46 1.16
N PRO A 56 -3.49 8.08 1.00
CA PRO A 56 -2.97 7.53 -0.24
C PRO A 56 -3.80 6.33 -0.70
N ARG A 57 -3.98 6.21 -2.01
CA ARG A 57 -4.82 5.16 -2.61
C ARG A 57 -4.01 3.88 -2.84
N HIS A 58 -3.65 3.19 -1.77
CA HIS A 58 -2.94 1.91 -1.88
C HIS A 58 -3.73 0.89 -2.70
N GLY A 59 -3.01 0.12 -3.50
CA GLY A 59 -3.58 -0.88 -4.39
C GLY A 59 -4.15 -0.32 -5.70
N SER A 60 -4.11 0.98 -5.94
CA SER A 60 -4.54 1.57 -7.21
C SER A 60 -3.43 1.48 -8.24
N ALA A 61 -3.68 0.85 -9.38
CA ALA A 61 -2.73 0.79 -10.47
C ALA A 61 -2.37 2.17 -11.07
N SER A 62 -3.26 3.15 -10.88
CA SER A 62 -3.10 4.51 -11.43
C SER A 62 -2.56 5.53 -10.43
N ASN A 63 -2.68 5.27 -9.11
CA ASN A 63 -2.41 6.27 -8.08
C ASN A 63 -1.46 5.79 -6.97
N ASP A 64 -1.08 4.51 -6.95
CA ASP A 64 -0.13 3.99 -5.97
C ASP A 64 1.24 3.80 -6.62
N PRO A 65 2.25 4.61 -6.27
CA PRO A 65 3.58 4.48 -6.84
C PRO A 65 4.22 3.12 -6.53
N ALA A 66 3.83 2.47 -5.42
CA ALA A 66 4.33 1.14 -5.09
C ALA A 66 3.90 0.07 -6.11
N MET A 67 2.77 0.25 -6.78
CA MET A 67 2.27 -0.73 -7.75
C MET A 67 3.08 -0.74 -9.07
N LEU A 68 3.60 0.41 -9.51
CA LEU A 68 4.41 0.52 -10.73
C LEU A 68 5.85 1.00 -10.46
N GLY A 69 6.11 1.64 -9.33
CA GLY A 69 7.44 2.15 -8.97
C GLY A 69 8.37 1.06 -8.44
N GLY A 70 7.85 -0.11 -8.12
CA GLY A 70 8.60 -1.30 -7.78
C GLY A 70 9.11 -2.02 -9.04
N HIS A 71 9.73 -3.16 -8.82
CA HIS A 71 10.34 -4.02 -9.84
C HIS A 71 9.47 -5.25 -10.14
N GLU A 72 8.40 -5.42 -9.35
CA GLU A 72 7.55 -6.61 -9.42
C GLU A 72 6.55 -6.58 -10.56
N MET A 73 6.03 -5.38 -10.87
CA MET A 73 4.94 -5.23 -11.84
C MET A 73 5.33 -4.22 -12.91
N TYR A 74 4.81 -4.45 -14.12
CA TYR A 74 5.05 -3.57 -15.25
C TYR A 74 3.84 -3.50 -16.18
N THR A 75 3.81 -2.45 -17.02
CA THR A 75 2.89 -2.31 -18.15
C THR A 75 3.62 -1.63 -19.31
N TYR A 76 3.11 -1.72 -20.52
CA TYR A 76 3.74 -1.05 -21.66
C TYR A 76 3.38 0.44 -21.73
N HIS A 77 4.29 1.22 -22.29
CA HIS A 77 4.12 2.67 -22.44
C HIS A 77 2.99 3.02 -23.42
N GLY A 78 2.27 4.11 -23.15
CA GLY A 78 1.16 4.59 -24.00
C GLY A 78 -0.21 3.99 -23.65
N GLU A 79 -0.32 3.23 -22.57
CA GLU A 79 -1.60 2.73 -22.10
C GLU A 79 -2.38 3.81 -21.34
N ALA A 80 -3.52 4.24 -21.90
CA ALA A 80 -4.28 5.37 -21.39
C ALA A 80 -4.98 5.12 -20.03
N GLU A 81 -5.19 3.85 -19.68
CA GLU A 81 -5.84 3.47 -18.41
C GLU A 81 -4.86 3.34 -17.24
N MET A 82 -3.55 3.39 -17.53
CA MET A 82 -2.50 3.38 -16.53
C MET A 82 -1.87 4.76 -16.42
N SER A 83 -1.43 5.13 -15.23
CA SER A 83 -0.77 6.43 -15.01
C SER A 83 0.54 6.54 -15.80
N GLN A 84 0.57 7.45 -16.76
CA GLN A 84 1.79 7.77 -17.50
C GLN A 84 2.84 8.41 -16.58
N GLU A 85 2.39 9.11 -15.53
CA GLU A 85 3.24 9.68 -14.50
C GLU A 85 4.01 8.60 -13.75
N LEU A 86 3.32 7.52 -13.31
CA LEU A 86 3.99 6.41 -12.62
C LEU A 86 4.96 5.66 -13.55
N LEU A 87 4.62 5.48 -14.82
CA LEU A 87 5.55 4.95 -15.81
C LEU A 87 6.77 5.86 -16.01
N GLY A 88 6.56 7.17 -15.98
CA GLY A 88 7.65 8.15 -16.02
C GLY A 88 8.61 8.05 -14.83
N LEU A 89 8.11 7.68 -13.62
CA LEU A 89 8.97 7.43 -12.45
C LEU A 89 9.93 6.26 -12.72
N ILE A 90 9.41 5.11 -13.17
CA ILE A 90 10.26 3.94 -13.47
C ILE A 90 11.25 4.23 -14.60
N ASN A 91 10.86 5.02 -15.58
CA ASN A 91 11.71 5.40 -16.71
C ASN A 91 12.70 6.54 -16.37
N GLY A 92 12.72 7.05 -15.12
CA GLY A 92 13.63 8.10 -14.68
C GLY A 92 13.40 9.46 -15.33
N THR A 93 12.20 9.76 -15.81
CA THR A 93 11.89 11.00 -16.50
C THR A 93 11.39 12.11 -15.56
N GLN A 94 11.25 11.85 -14.27
CA GLN A 94 10.90 12.84 -13.27
C GLN A 94 12.04 13.83 -13.02
N SER A 95 11.71 15.11 -12.89
CA SER A 95 12.65 16.15 -12.50
C SER A 95 12.01 17.13 -11.50
N SER A 96 12.82 17.99 -10.88
CA SER A 96 12.32 19.05 -9.99
C SER A 96 11.44 20.07 -10.69
N GLY A 97 11.66 20.30 -12.00
CA GLY A 97 10.85 21.19 -12.82
C GLY A 97 9.60 20.53 -13.40
N THR A 98 9.54 19.19 -13.39
CA THR A 98 8.41 18.41 -13.90
C THR A 98 8.18 17.21 -12.97
N PRO A 99 7.59 17.43 -11.78
CA PRO A 99 7.27 16.36 -10.84
C PRO A 99 6.11 15.56 -11.39
N LEU A 100 6.31 14.25 -11.61
CA LEU A 100 5.32 13.37 -12.20
C LEU A 100 4.30 12.87 -11.17
N TYR A 101 4.76 12.54 -9.96
CA TYR A 101 3.90 12.12 -8.86
C TYR A 101 4.12 13.04 -7.66
N ASN A 102 3.29 14.08 -7.55
CA ASN A 102 3.49 15.18 -6.63
C ASN A 102 2.62 15.05 -5.37
N CYS A 103 3.11 14.31 -4.36
CA CYS A 103 2.46 14.24 -3.04
C CYS A 103 2.60 15.55 -2.22
N TRP A 104 3.42 16.48 -2.66
CA TRP A 104 3.68 17.72 -1.92
C TRP A 104 2.47 18.64 -1.95
N ASN A 105 2.02 19.05 -3.13
CA ASN A 105 0.90 19.96 -3.32
C ASN A 105 -0.31 19.34 -4.06
N GLY A 106 -0.15 18.17 -4.67
CA GLY A 106 -1.24 17.46 -5.35
C GLY A 106 -1.61 18.02 -6.72
N GLU A 107 -0.70 18.70 -7.41
CA GLU A 107 -0.95 19.25 -8.76
C GLU A 107 -0.98 18.20 -9.86
N THR A 108 -0.50 17.01 -9.58
CA THR A 108 -0.51 15.85 -10.49
C THR A 108 -1.29 14.69 -9.86
N SER A 109 -1.22 13.49 -10.37
CA SER A 109 -2.02 12.31 -9.99
C SER A 109 -2.05 11.96 -8.49
N ALA A 110 -1.18 12.56 -7.66
CA ALA A 110 -1.07 12.28 -6.23
C ALA A 110 -2.00 13.14 -5.35
N GLN A 111 -2.22 12.68 -4.12
CA GLN A 111 -2.88 13.47 -3.08
C GLN A 111 -1.93 14.53 -2.50
N GLY A 112 -2.37 15.78 -2.42
CA GLY A 112 -1.60 16.86 -1.78
C GLY A 112 -1.54 16.68 -0.26
N LEU A 113 -0.42 16.17 0.26
CA LEU A 113 -0.35 15.77 1.67
C LEU A 113 -0.14 16.95 2.61
N TYR A 114 0.47 18.06 2.18
CA TYR A 114 0.48 19.28 3.00
C TYR A 114 -0.90 19.91 3.13
N GLN A 115 -1.78 19.75 2.11
CA GLN A 115 -3.19 20.12 2.24
C GLN A 115 -3.90 19.20 3.26
N ALA A 116 -3.59 17.89 3.25
CA ALA A 116 -4.11 16.93 4.22
C ALA A 116 -3.67 17.27 5.65
N ILE A 117 -2.40 17.62 5.86
CA ILE A 117 -1.85 18.06 7.15
C ILE A 117 -2.57 19.32 7.63
N ARG A 118 -2.81 20.30 6.74
CA ARG A 118 -3.59 21.49 7.07
C ARG A 118 -5.01 21.16 7.56
N VAL A 119 -5.69 20.24 6.89
CA VAL A 119 -7.03 19.77 7.30
C VAL A 119 -6.97 19.14 8.69
N CYS A 120 -5.96 18.30 8.97
CA CYS A 120 -5.76 17.73 10.31
C CYS A 120 -5.49 18.80 11.37
N ASN A 121 -4.63 19.78 11.07
CA ASN A 121 -4.35 20.89 11.98
C ASN A 121 -5.63 21.68 12.31
N THR A 122 -6.43 22.02 11.28
CA THR A 122 -7.71 22.72 11.48
C THR A 122 -8.67 21.93 12.39
N PHE A 123 -8.74 20.59 12.21
CA PHE A 123 -9.54 19.76 13.11
C PHE A 123 -9.04 19.84 14.55
N LEU A 124 -7.73 19.67 14.76
CA LEU A 124 -7.13 19.68 16.10
C LEU A 124 -7.26 21.04 16.79
N GLU A 125 -7.25 22.15 16.04
CA GLU A 125 -7.42 23.50 16.55
C GLU A 125 -8.87 23.82 16.94
N LYS A 126 -9.87 23.20 16.27
CA LYS A 126 -11.29 23.54 16.39
C LYS A 126 -12.15 22.55 17.18
N ILE A 127 -11.73 21.30 17.35
CA ILE A 127 -12.57 20.23 17.90
C ILE A 127 -13.05 20.51 19.33
N ASP A 128 -12.31 21.30 20.10
CA ASP A 128 -12.69 21.67 21.46
C ASP A 128 -13.87 22.64 21.51
N GLU A 129 -14.18 23.32 20.41
CA GLU A 129 -15.33 24.25 20.31
C GLU A 129 -16.68 23.49 20.16
N VAL A 130 -16.67 22.18 19.82
CA VAL A 130 -17.88 21.38 19.64
C VAL A 130 -18.53 21.05 20.98
N TYR A 131 -19.66 21.69 21.26
CA TYR A 131 -20.28 21.69 22.59
C TYR A 131 -20.99 20.39 22.98
N ASP A 132 -21.55 19.65 22.00
CA ASP A 132 -22.35 18.44 22.21
C ASP A 132 -21.54 17.14 22.03
N LEU A 133 -20.23 17.23 21.76
CA LEU A 133 -19.33 16.08 21.59
C LEU A 133 -18.89 15.52 22.96
N LYS A 134 -19.15 14.22 23.18
CA LYS A 134 -18.75 13.53 24.40
C LYS A 134 -17.22 13.47 24.54
N LEU A 135 -16.70 13.61 25.74
CA LEU A 135 -15.26 13.63 25.99
C LEU A 135 -14.53 12.35 25.48
N THR A 136 -15.13 11.17 25.63
CA THR A 136 -14.55 9.90 25.16
C THR A 136 -14.47 9.84 23.64
N GLU A 137 -15.49 10.33 22.96
CA GLU A 137 -15.55 10.40 21.50
C GLU A 137 -14.57 11.45 20.98
N ARG A 138 -14.50 12.62 21.61
CA ARG A 138 -13.52 13.67 21.29
C ARG A 138 -12.09 13.16 21.40
N LYS A 139 -11.73 12.48 22.49
CA LYS A 139 -10.38 11.90 22.68
C LYS A 139 -10.03 10.93 21.56
N ARG A 140 -10.95 10.02 21.22
CA ARG A 140 -10.77 9.09 20.11
C ARG A 140 -10.55 9.82 18.79
N TRP A 141 -11.37 10.81 18.45
CA TRP A 141 -11.26 11.56 17.19
C TRP A 141 -9.97 12.37 17.12
N VAL A 142 -9.56 12.99 18.21
CA VAL A 142 -8.26 13.68 18.30
C VAL A 142 -7.11 12.70 18.08
N ALA A 143 -7.17 11.50 18.67
CA ALA A 143 -6.17 10.46 18.47
C ALA A 143 -6.12 9.99 17.01
N GLU A 144 -7.27 9.74 16.39
CA GLU A 144 -7.34 9.37 14.97
C GLU A 144 -6.72 10.46 14.08
N VAL A 145 -7.02 11.74 14.31
CA VAL A 145 -6.46 12.84 13.49
C VAL A 145 -4.97 13.06 13.76
N LYS A 146 -4.49 12.90 15.00
CA LYS A 146 -3.05 12.91 15.30
C LYS A 146 -2.32 11.80 14.53
N PHE A 147 -2.89 10.61 14.50
CA PHE A 147 -2.34 9.50 13.72
C PHE A 147 -2.34 9.83 12.22
N LEU A 148 -3.44 10.32 11.65
CA LEU A 148 -3.51 10.68 10.23
C LEU A 148 -2.48 11.75 9.87
N LYS A 149 -2.33 12.79 10.70
CA LYS A 149 -1.29 13.81 10.56
C LYS A 149 0.12 13.20 10.57
N ALA A 150 0.39 12.26 11.49
CA ALA A 150 1.65 11.52 11.56
C ALA A 150 1.87 10.69 10.30
N TYR A 151 0.84 9.98 9.84
CA TYR A 151 0.89 9.15 8.64
C TYR A 151 1.17 9.95 7.38
N TYR A 152 0.58 11.14 7.23
CA TYR A 152 0.84 12.03 6.08
C TYR A 152 2.29 12.54 6.06
N HIS A 153 2.86 12.88 7.22
CA HIS A 153 4.29 13.21 7.32
C HIS A 153 5.15 11.98 7.00
N PHE A 154 4.81 10.80 7.52
CA PHE A 154 5.52 9.57 7.22
C PHE A 154 5.52 9.23 5.73
N TYR A 155 4.37 9.35 5.05
CA TYR A 155 4.28 9.10 3.62
C TYR A 155 5.10 10.12 2.81
N LEU A 156 5.10 11.41 3.21
CA LEU A 156 6.00 12.41 2.63
C LEU A 156 7.48 12.03 2.82
N MET A 157 7.85 11.50 3.99
CA MET A 157 9.22 11.03 4.24
C MET A 157 9.60 9.86 3.33
N GLN A 158 8.68 8.93 3.05
CA GLN A 158 8.91 7.83 2.11
C GLN A 158 9.18 8.36 0.69
N MET A 159 8.47 9.42 0.28
CA MET A 159 8.60 10.00 -1.07
C MET A 159 9.80 10.94 -1.22
N TYR A 160 10.17 11.69 -0.18
CA TYR A 160 11.10 12.83 -0.29
C TYR A 160 12.25 12.81 0.73
N GLY A 161 12.29 11.85 1.64
CA GLY A 161 13.27 11.82 2.74
C GLY A 161 13.00 12.90 3.78
N ALA A 162 13.97 13.78 4.02
CA ALA A 162 13.82 14.93 4.91
C ALA A 162 12.78 15.92 4.37
N ILE A 163 11.87 16.40 5.23
CA ILE A 163 10.73 17.24 4.86
C ILE A 163 10.54 18.40 5.85
N PRO A 164 9.83 19.47 5.48
CA PRO A 164 9.30 20.45 6.45
C PRO A 164 8.27 19.79 7.39
N ILE A 165 8.40 20.05 8.68
CA ILE A 165 7.42 19.66 9.69
C ILE A 165 6.38 20.78 9.82
N VAL A 166 5.09 20.47 9.63
CA VAL A 166 3.98 21.43 9.77
C VAL A 166 3.13 21.04 10.96
N ASP A 167 3.49 21.56 12.13
CA ASP A 167 2.84 21.19 13.40
C ASP A 167 1.52 21.93 13.65
N ARG A 168 1.35 23.14 13.12
CA ARG A 168 0.13 23.95 13.24
C ARG A 168 -0.17 24.69 11.95
N ASN A 169 -1.37 25.23 11.82
CA ASN A 169 -1.66 26.17 10.76
C ASN A 169 -0.99 27.51 11.06
N MET A 170 -0.50 28.15 10.01
CA MET A 170 0.07 29.50 10.11
C MET A 170 -1.04 30.52 10.04
N GLU A 171 -0.96 31.55 10.86
CA GLU A 171 -1.95 32.64 10.91
C GLU A 171 -1.78 33.59 9.72
N VAL A 172 -2.91 34.13 9.26
CA VAL A 172 -2.90 35.20 8.24
C VAL A 172 -2.33 36.47 8.89
N GLY A 173 -1.18 36.93 8.38
CA GLY A 173 -0.47 38.10 8.93
C GLY A 173 0.69 37.77 9.85
N GLU A 174 1.03 36.50 10.02
CA GLU A 174 2.24 36.08 10.72
C GLU A 174 3.51 36.62 10.01
N ASP A 175 4.57 36.86 10.78
CA ASP A 175 5.84 37.34 10.24
C ASP A 175 6.38 36.41 9.15
N ILE A 176 6.79 37.00 7.99
CA ILE A 176 7.32 36.26 6.83
C ILE A 176 8.47 35.32 7.22
N SER A 177 9.29 35.72 8.21
CA SER A 177 10.39 34.86 8.71
C SER A 177 9.90 33.55 9.33
N LYS A 178 8.69 33.53 9.92
CA LYS A 178 8.06 32.33 10.48
C LYS A 178 7.30 31.51 9.44
N LEU A 179 6.90 32.12 8.33
CA LEU A 179 6.23 31.44 7.23
C LEU A 179 7.21 30.60 6.37
N ARG A 180 8.51 30.90 6.48
CA ARG A 180 9.54 30.19 5.73
C ARG A 180 9.94 28.90 6.44
N LEU A 181 9.30 27.80 6.07
CA LEU A 181 9.66 26.47 6.56
C LEU A 181 10.84 25.90 5.77
N TYR A 182 11.72 25.20 6.48
CA TYR A 182 12.85 24.48 5.89
C TYR A 182 12.61 22.98 6.03
N ARG A 183 13.27 22.20 5.20
CA ARG A 183 13.37 20.75 5.42
C ARG A 183 14.13 20.53 6.73
N GLU A 184 13.56 19.72 7.60
CA GLU A 184 14.22 19.34 8.85
C GLU A 184 15.05 18.07 8.65
N PRO A 185 16.14 17.88 9.43
CA PRO A 185 16.89 16.63 9.38
C PRO A 185 15.97 15.41 9.52
N LEU A 186 16.25 14.35 8.78
CA LEU A 186 15.38 13.16 8.74
C LEU A 186 15.11 12.59 10.14
N ASP A 187 16.13 12.57 11.02
CA ASP A 187 15.93 12.12 12.41
C ASP A 187 14.88 12.95 13.14
N SER A 188 14.87 14.27 12.94
CA SER A 188 13.85 15.15 13.55
C SER A 188 12.45 14.81 13.02
N CYS A 189 12.35 14.51 11.73
CA CYS A 189 11.09 14.09 11.10
C CYS A 189 10.61 12.75 11.68
N ILE A 190 11.51 11.77 11.82
CA ILE A 190 11.22 10.45 12.41
C ILE A 190 10.71 10.61 13.85
N HIS A 191 11.42 11.40 14.68
CA HIS A 191 11.02 11.63 16.06
C HIS A 191 9.67 12.35 16.16
N TYR A 192 9.40 13.33 15.31
CA TYR A 192 8.12 14.04 15.27
C TYR A 192 6.96 13.07 14.97
N VAL A 193 7.08 12.26 13.92
CA VAL A 193 6.08 11.27 13.54
C VAL A 193 5.86 10.24 14.65
N ASN A 194 6.97 9.70 15.22
CA ASN A 194 6.90 8.74 16.33
C ASN A 194 6.18 9.32 17.55
N ASN A 195 6.44 10.59 17.90
CA ASN A 195 5.79 11.24 19.03
C ASN A 195 4.29 11.42 18.82
N LEU A 196 3.85 11.87 17.63
CA LEU A 196 2.43 11.98 17.31
C LEU A 196 1.70 10.63 17.41
N ILE A 197 2.34 9.55 16.91
CA ILE A 197 1.77 8.20 17.02
C ILE A 197 1.68 7.78 18.50
N ASN A 198 2.72 8.01 19.29
CA ASN A 198 2.72 7.66 20.72
C ASN A 198 1.66 8.43 21.50
N GLU A 199 1.40 9.70 21.15
CA GLU A 199 0.33 10.49 21.75
C GLU A 199 -1.07 9.98 21.37
N ALA A 200 -1.22 9.40 20.18
CA ALA A 200 -2.51 8.89 19.71
C ALA A 200 -2.87 7.53 20.35
N ILE A 201 -1.93 6.62 20.50
CA ILE A 201 -2.16 5.21 20.90
C ILE A 201 -3.07 5.07 22.14
N PRO A 202 -2.90 5.82 23.25
CA PRO A 202 -3.70 5.59 24.47
C PRO A 202 -5.21 5.81 24.32
N ASP A 203 -5.61 6.69 23.39
CA ASP A 203 -7.02 7.04 23.16
C ASP A 203 -7.62 6.33 21.93
N LEU A 204 -6.83 5.52 21.21
CA LEU A 204 -7.29 4.68 20.12
C LEU A 204 -7.90 3.37 20.65
N PRO A 205 -8.98 2.84 20.04
CA PRO A 205 -9.54 1.55 20.41
C PRO A 205 -8.62 0.40 19.98
N LEU A 206 -8.64 -0.71 20.74
CA LEU A 206 -7.97 -1.94 20.33
C LEU A 206 -8.66 -2.55 19.09
N ASN A 207 -10.00 -2.63 19.13
CA ASN A 207 -10.85 -3.14 18.05
C ASN A 207 -11.98 -2.16 17.75
N ILE A 208 -12.50 -2.22 16.54
CA ILE A 208 -13.71 -1.49 16.15
C ILE A 208 -14.94 -2.14 16.80
N ALA A 209 -15.72 -1.37 17.55
CA ALA A 209 -16.92 -1.86 18.21
C ALA A 209 -18.13 -1.92 17.28
N ASN A 210 -18.26 -0.98 16.35
CA ASN A 210 -19.34 -0.94 15.36
C ASN A 210 -18.80 -1.27 13.97
N GLU A 211 -18.65 -2.56 13.68
CA GLU A 211 -18.12 -3.03 12.40
C GLU A 211 -18.97 -2.63 11.20
N ALA A 212 -20.27 -2.44 11.39
CA ALA A 212 -21.17 -2.10 10.28
C ALA A 212 -20.86 -0.73 9.64
N THR A 213 -20.29 0.22 10.42
CA THR A 213 -20.10 1.61 9.97
C THR A 213 -18.71 2.17 10.18
N GLU A 214 -17.85 1.50 10.97
CA GLU A 214 -16.56 2.06 11.38
C GLU A 214 -15.33 1.25 10.93
N LEU A 215 -15.50 0.14 10.22
CA LEU A 215 -14.37 -0.62 9.67
C LEU A 215 -13.49 0.27 8.79
N GLY A 216 -12.18 0.18 8.99
CA GLY A 216 -11.18 1.02 8.34
C GLY A 216 -10.78 2.27 9.15
N ARG A 217 -11.47 2.60 10.27
CA ARG A 217 -11.01 3.64 11.20
C ARG A 217 -9.79 3.17 12.00
N ILE A 218 -9.00 4.14 12.45
CA ILE A 218 -7.72 3.87 13.08
C ILE A 218 -7.88 3.20 14.45
N THR A 219 -7.08 2.14 14.66
CA THR A 219 -7.00 1.37 15.90
C THR A 219 -5.56 1.31 16.41
N GLN A 220 -5.34 0.81 17.64
CA GLN A 220 -4.00 0.62 18.21
C GLN A 220 -3.11 -0.28 17.34
N PRO A 221 -3.58 -1.45 16.83
CA PRO A 221 -2.78 -2.26 15.90
C PRO A 221 -2.31 -1.51 14.67
N ILE A 222 -3.17 -0.69 14.05
CA ILE A 222 -2.82 0.13 12.89
C ILE A 222 -1.71 1.13 13.25
N ALA A 223 -1.88 1.85 14.35
CA ALA A 223 -0.92 2.87 14.78
C ALA A 223 0.45 2.27 15.08
N LEU A 224 0.49 1.13 15.77
CA LEU A 224 1.72 0.41 16.08
C LEU A 224 2.38 -0.19 14.84
N ALA A 225 1.59 -0.70 13.89
CA ALA A 225 2.12 -1.22 12.63
C ALA A 225 2.77 -0.12 11.78
N VAL A 226 2.17 1.08 11.72
CA VAL A 226 2.78 2.24 11.03
C VAL A 226 4.04 2.69 11.76
N ARG A 227 4.05 2.67 13.11
CA ARG A 227 5.25 2.98 13.89
C ARG A 227 6.37 1.97 13.63
N ALA A 228 6.06 0.69 13.48
CA ALA A 228 7.03 -0.33 13.10
C ALA A 228 7.64 -0.02 11.72
N LYS A 229 6.82 0.28 10.72
CA LYS A 229 7.29 0.68 9.38
C LYS A 229 8.14 1.97 9.41
N LEU A 230 7.83 2.92 10.28
CA LEU A 230 8.63 4.14 10.47
C LEU A 230 10.04 3.80 10.96
N TRP A 231 10.16 2.92 11.97
CA TRP A 231 11.47 2.54 12.49
C TRP A 231 12.25 1.63 11.54
N MET A 232 11.57 0.78 10.75
CA MET A 232 12.19 0.02 9.65
C MET A 232 12.79 0.96 8.59
N LEU A 233 12.04 1.99 8.18
CA LEU A 233 12.55 3.00 7.25
C LEU A 233 13.76 3.74 7.83
N ALA A 234 13.70 4.11 9.11
CA ALA A 234 14.80 4.80 9.80
C ALA A 234 16.08 3.95 9.91
N ALA A 235 15.93 2.63 10.12
CA ALA A 235 17.04 1.68 10.23
C ALA A 235 17.61 1.27 8.87
N SER A 236 16.81 1.40 7.80
CA SER A 236 17.19 0.99 6.44
C SER A 236 18.50 1.64 5.98
N PRO A 237 19.39 0.90 5.27
CA PRO A 237 20.61 1.44 4.67
C PRO A 237 20.36 2.61 3.69
N LEU A 238 19.13 2.77 3.21
CA LEU A 238 18.74 3.94 2.39
C LEU A 238 19.01 5.25 3.13
N PHE A 239 18.76 5.30 4.44
CA PHE A 239 18.87 6.52 5.25
C PHE A 239 19.88 6.42 6.40
N ASN A 240 20.09 5.22 6.93
CA ASN A 240 20.96 5.00 8.08
C ASN A 240 22.42 4.84 7.64
N GLY A 241 23.15 5.95 7.64
CA GLY A 241 24.57 5.96 7.30
C GLY A 241 24.87 6.01 5.81
N ASN A 242 23.93 6.39 4.96
CA ASN A 242 24.13 6.45 3.52
C ASN A 242 25.06 7.62 3.13
N PRO A 243 26.28 7.35 2.62
CA PRO A 243 27.24 8.40 2.24
C PRO A 243 26.79 9.20 1.01
N ASP A 244 25.92 8.66 0.16
CA ASP A 244 25.46 9.32 -1.07
C ASP A 244 24.66 10.60 -0.76
N TYR A 245 24.10 10.69 0.45
CA TYR A 245 23.32 11.86 0.89
C TYR A 245 24.13 12.90 1.66
N ALA A 246 25.46 12.73 1.81
CA ALA A 246 26.34 13.65 2.54
C ALA A 246 26.28 15.11 2.02
N HIS A 247 26.03 15.27 0.72
CA HIS A 247 25.98 16.57 0.07
C HIS A 247 24.62 17.29 0.22
N ILE A 248 23.58 16.59 0.70
CA ILE A 248 22.22 17.16 0.77
C ILE A 248 22.09 17.98 2.05
N LYS A 249 21.97 19.30 1.85
CA LYS A 249 21.78 20.30 2.91
C LYS A 249 20.58 21.19 2.58
N ASP A 250 19.99 21.79 3.60
CA ASP A 250 19.02 22.85 3.41
C ASP A 250 19.68 24.19 3.06
N GLU A 251 18.89 25.22 2.84
CA GLU A 251 19.38 26.57 2.52
C GLU A 251 20.17 27.23 3.69
N ARG A 252 20.04 26.71 4.92
CA ARG A 252 20.80 27.12 6.10
C ARG A 252 22.16 26.42 6.19
N GLY A 253 22.44 25.47 5.30
CA GLY A 253 23.63 24.62 5.32
C GLY A 253 23.54 23.45 6.31
N VAL A 254 22.36 23.16 6.88
CA VAL A 254 22.14 22.05 7.80
C VAL A 254 22.07 20.74 7.01
N ALA A 255 22.88 19.74 7.40
CA ALA A 255 22.84 18.41 6.80
C ALA A 255 21.49 17.73 7.08
N LEU A 256 20.86 17.21 6.04
CA LEU A 256 19.52 16.60 6.14
C LEU A 256 19.55 15.10 6.45
N PHE A 257 20.68 14.44 6.21
CA PHE A 257 20.87 13.01 6.44
C PHE A 257 22.16 12.76 7.18
N LYS A 258 22.15 11.74 8.05
CA LYS A 258 23.35 11.23 8.70
C LYS A 258 24.12 10.31 7.77
N THR A 259 25.43 10.44 7.75
CA THR A 259 26.34 9.58 6.96
C THR A 259 27.02 8.51 7.79
N THR A 260 26.77 8.49 9.10
CA THR A 260 27.28 7.45 10.02
C THR A 260 26.12 6.57 10.43
N GLU A 261 26.29 5.26 10.26
CA GLU A 261 25.33 4.26 10.69
C GLU A 261 25.10 4.31 12.21
N ASP A 262 23.83 4.22 12.61
CA ASP A 262 23.40 4.01 13.99
C ASP A 262 22.81 2.60 14.12
N PRO A 263 23.57 1.62 14.63
CA PRO A 263 23.10 0.23 14.75
C PRO A 263 21.94 0.07 15.75
N THR A 264 21.70 1.06 16.61
CA THR A 264 20.58 1.02 17.57
C THR A 264 19.22 1.16 16.92
N LEU A 265 19.15 1.65 15.67
CA LEU A 265 17.90 1.82 14.94
C LEU A 265 17.24 0.48 14.58
N TRP A 266 18.03 -0.54 14.26
CA TRP A 266 17.52 -1.90 14.05
C TRP A 266 16.88 -2.49 15.31
N LEU A 267 17.47 -2.25 16.49
CA LEU A 267 16.87 -2.66 17.76
C LEU A 267 15.52 -1.95 18.00
N LYS A 268 15.44 -0.65 17.72
CA LYS A 268 14.18 0.11 17.82
C LYS A 268 13.13 -0.43 16.84
N ALA A 269 13.54 -0.78 15.62
CA ALA A 269 12.67 -1.38 14.63
C ALA A 269 12.14 -2.74 15.11
N ALA A 270 13.00 -3.63 15.61
CA ALA A 270 12.60 -4.92 16.16
C ALA A 270 11.60 -4.75 17.33
N GLN A 271 11.88 -3.87 18.28
CA GLN A 271 10.98 -3.58 19.40
C GLN A 271 9.62 -3.03 18.93
N ALA A 272 9.62 -2.15 17.93
CA ALA A 272 8.39 -1.60 17.37
C ALA A 272 7.56 -2.66 16.63
N CYS A 273 8.20 -3.54 15.85
CA CYS A 273 7.55 -4.66 15.18
C CYS A 273 6.95 -5.65 16.20
N LYS A 274 7.72 -6.02 17.26
CA LYS A 274 7.20 -6.90 18.30
C LYS A 274 5.98 -6.33 18.99
N ALA A 275 6.02 -5.05 19.37
CA ALA A 275 4.87 -4.37 19.98
C ALA A 275 3.64 -4.34 19.06
N ALA A 276 3.84 -4.14 17.75
CA ALA A 276 2.77 -4.19 16.77
C ALA A 276 2.17 -5.59 16.65
N ILE A 277 2.99 -6.62 16.59
CA ILE A 277 2.57 -8.04 16.53
C ILE A 277 1.78 -8.41 17.78
N ASP A 278 2.30 -8.11 18.98
CA ASP A 278 1.66 -8.46 20.24
C ASP A 278 0.29 -7.81 20.37
N THR A 279 0.18 -6.53 19.96
CA THR A 279 -1.09 -5.81 19.99
C THR A 279 -2.06 -6.32 18.92
N ALA A 280 -1.55 -6.69 17.73
CA ALA A 280 -2.37 -7.31 16.69
C ALA A 280 -2.94 -8.66 17.16
N HIS A 281 -2.14 -9.51 17.80
CA HIS A 281 -2.62 -10.77 18.40
C HIS A 281 -3.64 -10.52 19.51
N LEU A 282 -3.41 -9.52 20.37
CA LEU A 282 -4.37 -9.14 21.41
C LEU A 282 -5.71 -8.68 20.81
N ALA A 283 -5.66 -8.07 19.63
CA ALA A 283 -6.84 -7.69 18.85
C ALA A 283 -7.49 -8.86 18.10
N GLY A 284 -6.90 -10.06 18.14
CA GLY A 284 -7.42 -11.27 17.48
C GLY A 284 -6.90 -11.48 16.06
N ALA A 285 -5.84 -10.78 15.64
CA ALA A 285 -5.25 -11.00 14.33
C ALA A 285 -4.51 -12.34 14.24
N GLU A 286 -4.72 -13.05 13.15
CA GLU A 286 -4.12 -14.35 12.83
C GLU A 286 -3.75 -14.42 11.34
N LEU A 287 -2.79 -15.26 10.97
CA LEU A 287 -2.53 -15.52 9.55
C LEU A 287 -3.76 -16.15 8.90
N TYR A 288 -4.19 -15.60 7.78
CA TYR A 288 -5.36 -16.09 7.07
C TYR A 288 -5.15 -17.52 6.56
N ARG A 289 -6.14 -18.36 6.80
CA ARG A 289 -6.30 -19.70 6.23
C ARG A 289 -7.74 -19.87 5.78
N LEU A 290 -7.97 -20.54 4.68
CA LEU A 290 -9.32 -20.88 4.24
C LEU A 290 -9.91 -21.93 5.20
N GLU A 291 -10.78 -21.50 6.12
CA GLU A 291 -11.34 -22.35 7.17
C GLU A 291 -12.45 -23.28 6.64
N THR A 292 -13.21 -22.80 5.67
CA THR A 292 -14.35 -23.53 5.08
C THR A 292 -14.25 -23.46 3.57
N ASP A 293 -14.30 -24.62 2.92
CA ASP A 293 -14.30 -24.69 1.46
C ASP A 293 -15.61 -24.10 0.90
N PRO A 294 -15.55 -23.04 0.06
CA PRO A 294 -16.74 -22.45 -0.54
C PRO A 294 -17.43 -23.38 -1.56
N MET A 295 -16.71 -24.40 -2.02
CA MET A 295 -17.10 -25.45 -2.96
C MET A 295 -16.18 -26.67 -2.76
N PRO A 296 -16.44 -27.83 -3.38
CA PRO A 296 -15.50 -28.95 -3.35
C PRO A 296 -14.13 -28.53 -3.88
N LEU A 297 -13.09 -28.67 -3.06
CA LEU A 297 -11.70 -28.33 -3.38
C LEU A 297 -10.79 -29.55 -3.17
N ASN A 298 -9.73 -29.64 -3.95
CA ASN A 298 -8.57 -30.45 -3.63
C ASN A 298 -7.54 -29.59 -2.83
N ASP A 299 -6.50 -30.24 -2.33
CA ASP A 299 -5.49 -29.56 -1.50
C ASP A 299 -4.74 -28.45 -2.25
N VAL A 300 -4.54 -28.62 -3.57
CA VAL A 300 -3.88 -27.60 -4.41
C VAL A 300 -4.71 -26.32 -4.47
N PHE A 301 -5.99 -26.41 -4.81
CA PHE A 301 -6.83 -25.22 -4.92
C PHE A 301 -7.21 -24.64 -3.56
N ARG A 302 -7.31 -25.47 -2.50
CA ARG A 302 -7.46 -24.96 -1.13
C ARG A 302 -6.25 -24.11 -0.73
N GLN A 303 -5.03 -24.57 -1.03
CA GLN A 303 -3.81 -23.81 -0.78
C GLN A 303 -3.72 -22.56 -1.66
N GLU A 304 -4.08 -22.66 -2.95
CA GLU A 304 -4.14 -21.51 -3.86
C GLU A 304 -5.11 -20.44 -3.34
N LEU A 305 -6.32 -20.81 -2.95
CA LEU A 305 -7.31 -19.88 -2.42
C LEU A 305 -6.88 -19.30 -1.06
N THR A 306 -6.30 -20.09 -0.16
CA THR A 306 -5.71 -19.58 1.09
C THR A 306 -4.75 -18.41 0.81
N LEU A 307 -3.94 -18.51 -0.23
CA LEU A 307 -2.98 -17.46 -0.58
C LEU A 307 -3.61 -16.27 -1.31
N ARG A 308 -4.53 -16.52 -2.23
CA ARG A 308 -5.21 -15.45 -3.00
C ARG A 308 -6.17 -14.64 -2.14
N MET A 309 -6.94 -15.29 -1.28
CA MET A 309 -7.96 -14.65 -0.46
C MET A 309 -7.39 -13.81 0.69
N THR A 310 -6.09 -13.82 0.93
CA THR A 310 -5.44 -12.82 1.81
C THR A 310 -5.69 -11.38 1.35
N ILE A 311 -6.03 -11.17 0.07
CA ILE A 311 -6.37 -9.86 -0.50
C ILE A 311 -7.90 -9.70 -0.61
N TYR A 312 -8.61 -10.75 -1.07
CA TYR A 312 -10.00 -10.64 -1.49
C TYR A 312 -11.02 -11.13 -0.45
N GLU A 313 -10.58 -11.85 0.60
CA GLU A 313 -11.47 -12.10 1.75
C GLU A 313 -11.66 -10.82 2.55
N ARG A 314 -12.92 -10.36 2.58
CA ARG A 314 -13.28 -9.07 3.16
C ARG A 314 -13.02 -9.04 4.67
N TRP A 315 -12.17 -8.12 5.12
CA TRP A 315 -11.84 -7.93 6.55
C TRP A 315 -11.38 -9.21 7.24
N ASN A 316 -10.59 -10.04 6.54
CA ASN A 316 -10.04 -11.25 7.12
C ASN A 316 -9.11 -10.96 8.30
N LYS A 317 -8.92 -11.99 9.17
CA LYS A 317 -8.16 -11.87 10.43
C LYS A 317 -6.69 -11.43 10.26
N GLU A 318 -6.11 -11.58 9.08
CA GLU A 318 -4.74 -11.15 8.81
C GLU A 318 -4.63 -9.65 8.51
N THR A 319 -5.73 -9.01 8.11
CA THR A 319 -5.76 -7.59 7.74
C THR A 319 -5.65 -6.71 8.98
N ILE A 320 -4.51 -6.02 9.14
CA ILE A 320 -4.30 -5.02 10.19
C ILE A 320 -4.91 -3.68 9.77
N TRP A 321 -4.66 -3.24 8.52
CA TRP A 321 -5.22 -2.01 7.98
C TRP A 321 -5.77 -2.21 6.57
N GLY A 322 -7.08 -2.16 6.44
CA GLY A 322 -7.80 -2.22 5.18
C GLY A 322 -8.22 -0.82 4.71
N LEU A 323 -7.95 -0.48 3.45
CA LEU A 323 -8.34 0.79 2.84
C LEU A 323 -9.52 0.59 1.89
N THR A 324 -10.62 1.29 2.13
CA THR A 324 -11.89 1.16 1.38
C THR A 324 -11.90 1.94 0.05
N THR A 325 -10.83 2.67 -0.27
CA THR A 325 -10.69 3.40 -1.54
C THR A 325 -10.22 2.52 -2.70
N PHE A 326 -9.97 1.24 -2.45
CA PHE A 326 -9.55 0.27 -3.46
C PHE A 326 -10.67 -0.02 -4.46
N ASN A 327 -10.30 -0.11 -5.75
CA ASN A 327 -11.19 -0.55 -6.81
C ASN A 327 -10.79 -1.96 -7.28
N PRO A 328 -11.36 -3.02 -6.69
CA PRO A 328 -11.00 -4.39 -7.04
C PRO A 328 -11.36 -4.76 -8.48
N GLY A 329 -12.42 -4.17 -9.04
CA GLY A 329 -12.85 -4.39 -10.42
C GLY A 329 -11.82 -3.86 -11.43
N GLU A 330 -11.28 -2.66 -11.20
CA GLU A 330 -10.20 -2.10 -12.02
C GLU A 330 -8.95 -2.99 -11.97
N MET A 331 -8.54 -3.39 -10.79
CA MET A 331 -7.36 -4.26 -10.62
C MET A 331 -7.56 -5.62 -11.30
N SER A 332 -8.70 -6.26 -11.11
CA SER A 332 -9.01 -7.52 -11.77
C SER A 332 -9.06 -7.38 -13.31
N HIS A 333 -9.63 -6.27 -13.82
CA HIS A 333 -9.64 -5.97 -15.26
C HIS A 333 -8.22 -5.86 -15.84
N LEU A 334 -7.32 -5.16 -15.13
CA LEU A 334 -5.93 -4.95 -15.59
C LEU A 334 -5.08 -6.21 -15.52
N CYS A 335 -5.32 -7.08 -14.54
CA CYS A 335 -4.50 -8.27 -14.25
C CYS A 335 -5.02 -9.56 -14.90
N MET A 336 -6.34 -9.68 -15.13
CA MET A 336 -6.96 -10.90 -15.65
C MET A 336 -6.60 -11.11 -17.12
N PRO A 337 -6.08 -12.30 -17.52
CA PRO A 337 -5.88 -12.64 -18.93
C PRO A 337 -7.23 -12.80 -19.67
N PRO A 338 -7.31 -12.54 -20.96
CA PRO A 338 -8.48 -12.82 -21.77
C PRO A 338 -8.64 -14.34 -22.03
N LEU A 339 -9.20 -15.06 -21.06
CA LEU A 339 -9.28 -16.53 -21.02
C LEU A 339 -10.29 -17.11 -22.05
N THR A 340 -11.23 -16.29 -22.50
CA THR A 340 -12.19 -16.65 -23.57
C THR A 340 -12.22 -15.56 -24.64
N THR A 341 -12.81 -15.86 -25.80
CA THR A 341 -12.95 -14.87 -26.90
C THR A 341 -13.80 -13.67 -26.51
N THR A 342 -14.80 -13.86 -25.64
CA THR A 342 -15.73 -12.83 -25.18
C THR A 342 -15.10 -11.90 -24.15
N MET A 343 -14.08 -12.35 -23.41
CA MET A 343 -13.37 -11.55 -22.40
C MET A 343 -12.37 -10.55 -22.99
N ARG A 344 -12.06 -10.63 -24.27
CA ARG A 344 -10.90 -9.95 -24.87
C ARG A 344 -10.90 -8.43 -24.70
N ASP A 345 -12.07 -7.79 -24.70
CA ASP A 345 -12.21 -6.35 -24.54
C ASP A 345 -12.48 -5.93 -23.07
N ARG A 346 -12.59 -6.89 -22.16
CA ARG A 346 -13.04 -6.71 -20.78
C ARG A 346 -12.08 -7.25 -19.71
N ALA A 347 -11.10 -8.04 -20.13
CA ALA A 347 -9.97 -8.50 -19.33
C ALA A 347 -8.71 -8.22 -20.13
N SER A 348 -7.89 -7.29 -19.68
CA SER A 348 -6.82 -6.76 -20.51
C SER A 348 -5.48 -7.48 -20.31
N GLY A 349 -5.23 -8.02 -19.12
CA GLY A 349 -3.99 -8.72 -18.78
C GLY A 349 -2.73 -7.92 -19.10
N ARG A 350 -2.71 -6.63 -18.82
CA ARG A 350 -1.63 -5.71 -19.21
C ARG A 350 -0.87 -5.10 -18.03
N PHE A 351 -1.39 -5.24 -16.80
CA PHE A 351 -0.63 -5.00 -15.58
C PHE A 351 -0.08 -6.34 -15.08
N VAL A 352 1.19 -6.57 -15.35
CA VAL A 352 1.78 -7.90 -15.40
C VAL A 352 3.04 -8.02 -14.55
N PRO A 353 3.33 -9.20 -13.98
CA PRO A 353 4.58 -9.42 -13.27
C PRO A 353 5.77 -9.34 -14.22
N THR A 354 6.88 -8.80 -13.72
CA THR A 354 8.17 -8.83 -14.39
C THR A 354 8.69 -10.26 -14.47
N PHE A 355 9.60 -10.51 -15.40
CA PHE A 355 10.23 -11.84 -15.51
C PHE A 355 11.10 -12.16 -14.30
N ASP A 356 11.80 -11.16 -13.76
CA ASP A 356 12.62 -11.31 -12.55
C ASP A 356 11.78 -11.73 -11.35
N LEU A 357 10.57 -11.15 -11.18
CA LEU A 357 9.63 -11.61 -10.16
C LEU A 357 9.23 -13.08 -10.37
N VAL A 358 8.95 -13.49 -11.60
CA VAL A 358 8.57 -14.87 -11.92
C VAL A 358 9.69 -15.85 -11.56
N GLU A 359 10.94 -15.50 -11.83
CA GLU A 359 12.10 -16.33 -11.47
C GLU A 359 12.37 -16.37 -9.96
N SER A 360 12.11 -15.28 -9.23
CA SER A 360 12.42 -15.15 -7.80
C SER A 360 11.61 -16.08 -6.88
N TYR A 361 10.48 -16.61 -7.34
CA TYR A 361 9.73 -17.61 -6.57
C TYR A 361 10.58 -18.87 -6.37
N TYR A 362 10.37 -19.53 -5.23
CA TYR A 362 11.13 -20.72 -4.84
C TYR A 362 10.68 -21.99 -5.57
N SER A 363 11.48 -23.03 -5.43
CA SER A 363 11.08 -24.40 -5.79
C SER A 363 9.99 -24.91 -4.82
N ASN A 364 9.36 -26.02 -5.16
CA ASN A 364 8.43 -26.72 -4.29
C ASN A 364 9.06 -27.22 -2.97
N HIS A 365 10.39 -27.26 -2.90
CA HIS A 365 11.15 -27.53 -1.68
C HIS A 365 11.36 -26.30 -0.78
N GLY A 366 10.92 -25.12 -1.23
CA GLY A 366 11.02 -23.88 -0.44
C GLY A 366 12.41 -23.28 -0.35
N VAL A 367 13.27 -23.52 -1.33
CA VAL A 367 14.56 -22.87 -1.52
C VAL A 367 14.61 -22.15 -2.87
N PRO A 368 15.47 -21.12 -3.05
CA PRO A 368 15.63 -20.48 -4.37
C PRO A 368 15.93 -21.53 -5.43
N ILE A 369 15.33 -21.40 -6.63
CA ILE A 369 15.47 -22.42 -7.70
C ILE A 369 16.91 -22.66 -8.13
N GLU A 370 17.79 -21.65 -8.04
CA GLU A 370 19.23 -21.79 -8.32
C GLU A 370 19.98 -22.56 -7.24
N GLU A 371 19.50 -22.53 -6.00
CA GLU A 371 20.09 -23.21 -4.84
C GLU A 371 19.59 -24.65 -4.69
N ASP A 372 18.42 -24.98 -5.23
CA ASP A 372 17.83 -26.30 -5.11
C ASP A 372 18.65 -27.32 -5.92
N LYS A 373 19.16 -28.36 -5.23
CA LYS A 373 19.97 -29.42 -5.85
C LYS A 373 19.17 -30.34 -6.77
N ASP A 374 17.86 -30.41 -6.57
CA ASP A 374 16.95 -31.29 -7.31
C ASP A 374 16.25 -30.56 -8.47
N TYR A 375 16.38 -29.21 -8.56
CA TYR A 375 15.80 -28.39 -9.60
C TYR A 375 16.76 -28.19 -10.78
N ASP A 376 16.29 -28.46 -12.00
CA ASP A 376 17.07 -28.25 -13.23
C ASP A 376 17.14 -26.76 -13.62
N TYR A 377 17.89 -25.97 -12.85
CA TYR A 377 18.01 -24.53 -13.06
C TYR A 377 18.56 -24.16 -14.45
N ASN A 378 19.55 -24.89 -14.93
CA ASN A 378 20.17 -24.61 -16.23
C ASN A 378 19.25 -24.93 -17.43
N GLY A 379 18.42 -25.97 -17.28
CA GLY A 379 17.42 -26.35 -18.26
C GLY A 379 16.06 -25.68 -18.14
N ARG A 380 15.87 -24.72 -17.22
CA ARG A 380 14.57 -24.14 -16.88
C ARG A 380 13.80 -23.52 -18.05
N TYR A 381 14.48 -23.13 -19.10
CA TYR A 381 13.85 -22.57 -20.30
C TYR A 381 13.57 -23.60 -21.39
N SER A 382 13.97 -24.85 -21.21
CA SER A 382 13.59 -25.91 -22.13
C SER A 382 12.12 -26.29 -21.96
N LEU A 383 11.52 -26.87 -22.98
CA LEU A 383 10.14 -27.30 -22.98
C LEU A 383 9.97 -28.64 -22.27
N GLN A 384 8.84 -28.79 -21.57
CA GLN A 384 8.43 -30.03 -20.92
C GLN A 384 6.92 -30.21 -21.06
N THR A 385 6.47 -31.44 -21.28
CA THR A 385 5.05 -31.81 -21.32
C THR A 385 4.57 -32.13 -19.91
N ALA A 386 3.45 -31.52 -19.51
CA ALA A 386 2.82 -31.79 -18.22
C ALA A 386 2.23 -33.20 -18.16
N SER A 387 2.50 -33.88 -17.06
CA SER A 387 1.99 -35.20 -16.75
C SER A 387 0.77 -35.14 -15.79
N GLU A 388 0.21 -36.29 -15.45
CA GLU A 388 -0.91 -36.35 -14.49
C GLU A 388 -0.57 -35.73 -13.13
N LYS A 389 0.68 -35.81 -12.64
CA LYS A 389 1.11 -35.20 -11.37
C LYS A 389 1.00 -33.67 -11.39
N ASP A 390 1.09 -33.07 -12.56
CA ASP A 390 1.14 -31.61 -12.76
C ASP A 390 -0.27 -31.02 -13.02
N LYS A 391 -1.27 -31.86 -13.26
CA LYS A 391 -2.58 -31.51 -13.85
C LYS A 391 -3.34 -30.36 -13.15
N TRP A 392 -3.14 -30.17 -11.85
CA TRP A 392 -3.81 -29.09 -11.11
C TRP A 392 -3.10 -27.74 -11.20
N TYR A 393 -1.87 -27.73 -11.70
CA TYR A 393 -1.06 -26.54 -11.94
C TYR A 393 -0.94 -26.19 -13.43
N ILE A 394 -0.68 -27.24 -14.24
CA ILE A 394 -0.42 -27.13 -15.67
C ILE A 394 -1.34 -28.10 -16.41
N LYS A 395 -1.95 -27.69 -17.51
CA LYS A 395 -2.86 -28.55 -18.27
C LYS A 395 -2.14 -29.82 -18.73
N GLU A 396 -2.64 -30.96 -18.27
CA GLU A 396 -2.10 -32.28 -18.61
C GLU A 396 -1.99 -32.47 -20.13
N GLY A 397 -0.87 -33.02 -20.59
CA GLY A 397 -0.58 -33.29 -22.00
C GLY A 397 -0.16 -32.05 -22.80
N GLU A 398 -0.25 -30.85 -22.24
CA GLU A 398 0.25 -29.63 -22.91
C GLU A 398 1.72 -29.34 -22.53
N GLU A 399 2.43 -28.64 -23.41
CA GLU A 399 3.86 -28.36 -23.29
C GLU A 399 4.11 -26.89 -22.93
N THR A 400 4.93 -26.65 -21.90
CA THR A 400 5.39 -25.33 -21.50
C THR A 400 6.84 -25.38 -21.00
N VAL A 401 7.44 -24.23 -20.64
CA VAL A 401 8.83 -24.19 -20.14
C VAL A 401 8.96 -24.83 -18.76
N LYS A 402 10.09 -25.51 -18.52
CA LYS A 402 10.38 -26.15 -17.21
C LYS A 402 10.34 -25.17 -16.03
N LEU A 403 10.56 -23.88 -16.25
CA LEU A 403 10.44 -22.85 -15.24
C LEU A 403 9.09 -22.87 -14.51
N HIS A 404 8.04 -23.39 -15.11
CA HIS A 404 6.69 -23.48 -14.53
C HIS A 404 6.46 -24.74 -13.67
N PHE A 405 7.37 -25.69 -13.70
CA PHE A 405 7.23 -26.96 -12.96
C PHE A 405 7.96 -26.91 -11.62
N ASP A 406 7.51 -27.73 -10.70
CA ASP A 406 8.13 -27.95 -9.39
C ASP A 406 8.40 -26.63 -8.62
N ARG A 407 7.43 -25.69 -8.68
CA ARG A 407 7.49 -24.40 -7.99
C ARG A 407 6.68 -24.43 -6.70
N GLU A 408 6.98 -23.50 -5.80
CA GLU A 408 6.26 -23.32 -4.55
C GLU A 408 4.78 -22.95 -4.76
N PRO A 409 3.88 -23.23 -3.79
CA PRO A 409 2.46 -22.90 -3.92
C PRO A 409 2.18 -21.41 -4.17
N ARG A 410 3.01 -20.50 -3.65
CA ARG A 410 2.87 -19.04 -3.90
C ARG A 410 3.02 -18.67 -5.36
N PHE A 411 3.87 -19.39 -6.10
CA PHE A 411 4.01 -19.19 -7.55
C PHE A 411 2.68 -19.46 -8.26
N TYR A 412 2.09 -20.63 -8.03
CA TYR A 412 0.84 -21.02 -8.69
C TYR A 412 -0.37 -20.19 -8.25
N ALA A 413 -0.37 -19.70 -7.02
CA ALA A 413 -1.40 -18.80 -6.50
C ALA A 413 -1.28 -17.37 -7.02
N SER A 414 -0.07 -16.92 -7.35
CA SER A 414 0.20 -15.52 -7.68
C SER A 414 0.37 -15.26 -9.16
N ILE A 415 0.87 -16.24 -9.93
CA ILE A 415 1.28 -16.08 -11.32
C ILE A 415 0.40 -16.91 -12.25
N GLY A 416 -0.19 -16.27 -13.25
CA GLY A 416 -0.76 -16.91 -14.41
C GLY A 416 0.31 -17.02 -15.51
N PHE A 417 0.48 -18.20 -16.11
CA PHE A 417 1.54 -18.50 -17.06
C PHE A 417 1.05 -19.45 -18.18
N ASP A 418 1.78 -19.55 -19.27
CA ASP A 418 1.40 -20.38 -20.41
C ASP A 418 1.15 -21.84 -20.03
N ARG A 419 -0.04 -22.34 -20.37
CA ARG A 419 -0.59 -23.68 -20.03
C ARG A 419 -0.96 -23.85 -18.54
N GLY A 420 -0.81 -22.82 -17.71
CA GLY A 420 -1.25 -22.84 -16.32
C GLY A 420 -2.76 -22.91 -16.18
N ILE A 421 -3.24 -23.65 -15.18
CA ILE A 421 -4.65 -23.69 -14.80
C ILE A 421 -5.03 -22.35 -14.15
N TRP A 422 -6.14 -21.79 -14.61
CA TRP A 422 -6.75 -20.60 -14.01
C TRP A 422 -8.03 -20.99 -13.28
N PHE A 423 -7.94 -21.18 -11.96
CA PHE A 423 -9.08 -21.45 -11.12
C PHE A 423 -9.85 -20.15 -10.84
N GLY A 424 -11.11 -20.07 -11.27
CA GLY A 424 -11.95 -18.87 -11.15
C GLY A 424 -12.79 -18.59 -12.40
N GLN A 425 -13.35 -17.40 -12.50
CA GLN A 425 -14.21 -16.97 -13.63
C GLN A 425 -15.42 -17.92 -13.83
N GLY A 426 -16.01 -18.40 -12.72
CA GLY A 426 -17.10 -19.37 -12.74
C GLY A 426 -16.72 -20.80 -13.16
N LYS A 427 -15.43 -21.07 -13.39
CA LYS A 427 -14.88 -22.37 -13.76
C LYS A 427 -14.07 -22.93 -12.59
N THR A 428 -14.77 -23.54 -11.63
CA THR A 428 -14.22 -23.96 -10.34
C THR A 428 -14.60 -25.41 -9.96
N ASP A 429 -15.30 -26.14 -10.84
CA ASP A 429 -15.67 -27.54 -10.57
C ASP A 429 -14.49 -28.48 -10.85
N ILE A 430 -13.86 -28.97 -9.80
CA ILE A 430 -12.74 -29.93 -9.88
C ILE A 430 -13.14 -31.29 -10.45
N ASN A 431 -14.43 -31.65 -10.40
CA ASN A 431 -14.93 -32.91 -11.00
C ASN A 431 -15.09 -32.79 -12.51
N ASN A 432 -15.10 -31.56 -13.04
CA ASN A 432 -15.12 -31.29 -14.47
C ASN A 432 -13.78 -30.66 -14.92
N TYR A 433 -12.69 -31.38 -14.76
CA TYR A 433 -11.32 -30.91 -15.05
C TYR A 433 -11.17 -30.23 -16.42
N ASN A 434 -11.88 -30.73 -17.45
CA ASN A 434 -11.75 -30.19 -18.80
C ASN A 434 -12.45 -28.83 -18.99
N ASP A 435 -13.31 -28.43 -18.05
CA ASP A 435 -13.96 -27.12 -18.04
C ASP A 435 -13.13 -26.02 -17.34
N LEU A 436 -12.07 -26.42 -16.61
CA LEU A 436 -11.15 -25.47 -15.99
C LEU A 436 -10.45 -24.65 -17.07
N LEU A 437 -10.33 -23.35 -16.79
CA LEU A 437 -9.69 -22.42 -17.73
C LEU A 437 -8.17 -22.62 -17.75
N VAL A 438 -7.59 -22.43 -18.94
CA VAL A 438 -6.16 -22.58 -19.19
C VAL A 438 -5.64 -21.31 -19.84
N VAL A 439 -4.58 -20.75 -19.30
CA VAL A 439 -3.86 -19.62 -19.88
C VAL A 439 -3.12 -20.08 -21.14
N LYS A 440 -3.38 -19.44 -22.28
CA LYS A 440 -2.73 -19.71 -23.57
C LYS A 440 -2.14 -18.41 -24.08
N SER A 441 -0.87 -18.14 -23.68
CA SER A 441 -0.22 -16.83 -23.86
C SER A 441 0.78 -16.76 -25.02
N ARG A 442 0.91 -17.82 -25.81
CA ARG A 442 1.78 -17.78 -27.00
C ARG A 442 1.22 -16.86 -28.08
N TYR A 443 2.09 -16.43 -28.99
CA TYR A 443 1.73 -15.59 -30.13
C TYR A 443 0.53 -16.16 -30.89
N ARG A 444 -0.48 -15.33 -31.15
CA ARG A 444 -1.78 -15.67 -31.77
C ARG A 444 -2.69 -16.59 -30.95
N GLU A 445 -2.39 -16.87 -29.73
CA GLU A 445 -3.32 -17.54 -28.81
C GLU A 445 -4.19 -16.53 -28.03
N LYS A 446 -5.19 -17.04 -27.29
CA LYS A 446 -6.24 -16.22 -26.63
C LYS A 446 -5.68 -15.13 -25.70
N CYS A 447 -4.68 -15.49 -24.88
CA CYS A 447 -4.06 -14.58 -23.91
C CYS A 447 -2.77 -13.94 -24.45
N GLY A 448 -2.35 -14.30 -25.66
CA GLY A 448 -1.15 -13.77 -26.30
C GLY A 448 -1.45 -12.58 -27.22
N PHE A 449 -0.40 -12.04 -27.82
CA PHE A 449 -0.54 -10.97 -28.82
C PHE A 449 -1.17 -11.50 -30.12
N ILE A 450 -2.28 -10.87 -30.53
CA ILE A 450 -3.04 -11.24 -31.75
C ILE A 450 -3.25 -10.05 -32.69
N GLY A 451 -2.48 -8.96 -32.52
CA GLY A 451 -2.64 -7.73 -33.29
C GLY A 451 -3.56 -6.69 -32.61
N ASN A 452 -4.01 -6.95 -31.39
CA ASN A 452 -4.75 -5.99 -30.56
C ASN A 452 -3.79 -5.25 -29.59
N ARG A 453 -4.30 -4.22 -28.93
CA ARG A 453 -3.54 -3.44 -27.94
C ARG A 453 -3.53 -4.03 -26.53
N PHE A 454 -4.37 -5.03 -26.25
CA PHE A 454 -4.49 -5.64 -24.91
C PHE A 454 -3.80 -6.99 -24.89
N TYR A 455 -2.62 -7.05 -24.28
CA TYR A 455 -1.83 -8.27 -24.12
C TYR A 455 -0.78 -8.10 -23.00
N SER A 456 -0.35 -9.20 -22.45
CA SER A 456 0.80 -9.22 -21.54
C SER A 456 2.10 -9.09 -22.34
N ILE A 457 2.95 -8.12 -21.96
CA ILE A 457 4.27 -7.98 -22.60
C ILE A 457 5.30 -9.01 -22.11
N THR A 458 5.05 -9.63 -20.95
CA THR A 458 5.92 -10.68 -20.39
C THR A 458 5.40 -12.08 -20.66
N GLY A 459 4.15 -12.23 -21.11
CA GLY A 459 3.48 -13.53 -21.25
C GLY A 459 2.95 -14.10 -19.93
N TYR A 460 3.17 -13.42 -18.82
CA TYR A 460 2.69 -13.77 -17.48
C TYR A 460 1.56 -12.85 -17.02
N PHE A 461 0.81 -13.26 -15.99
CA PHE A 461 -0.33 -12.51 -15.47
C PHE A 461 -0.33 -12.53 -13.94
N SER A 462 -0.83 -11.47 -13.31
CA SER A 462 -0.90 -11.38 -11.86
C SER A 462 -2.18 -12.02 -11.33
N LYS A 463 -2.14 -13.32 -11.06
CA LYS A 463 -3.29 -14.12 -10.61
C LYS A 463 -3.77 -13.73 -9.20
N LYS A 464 -2.85 -13.37 -8.30
CA LYS A 464 -3.15 -12.96 -6.93
C LYS A 464 -3.96 -11.65 -6.85
N LEU A 465 -3.81 -10.77 -7.85
CA LEU A 465 -4.54 -9.50 -7.94
C LEU A 465 -5.89 -9.64 -8.68
N VAL A 466 -6.36 -10.86 -8.88
CA VAL A 466 -7.67 -11.16 -9.46
C VAL A 466 -8.46 -12.03 -8.49
N ASP A 467 -9.63 -11.56 -8.10
CA ASP A 467 -10.55 -12.36 -7.32
C ASP A 467 -10.97 -13.61 -8.12
N TYR A 468 -10.95 -14.79 -7.49
CA TYR A 468 -11.38 -16.02 -8.16
C TYR A 468 -12.89 -16.00 -8.47
N GLN A 469 -13.67 -15.22 -7.72
CA GLN A 469 -15.11 -15.04 -7.90
C GLN A 469 -15.46 -14.00 -8.98
N ALA A 470 -14.47 -13.18 -9.41
CA ALA A 470 -14.72 -12.21 -10.48
C ALA A 470 -15.17 -12.90 -11.76
N ILE A 471 -16.30 -12.44 -12.32
CA ILE A 471 -16.86 -12.98 -13.55
C ILE A 471 -16.99 -11.86 -14.59
N VAL A 472 -16.44 -12.10 -15.77
CA VAL A 472 -16.61 -11.28 -16.96
C VAL A 472 -17.53 -12.00 -17.93
N SER A 473 -18.62 -11.35 -18.35
CA SER A 473 -19.58 -11.90 -19.33
C SER A 473 -19.82 -10.93 -20.49
N ASP A 474 -20.54 -11.39 -21.50
CA ASP A 474 -20.90 -10.54 -22.65
C ASP A 474 -21.78 -9.34 -22.23
N ASP A 475 -22.65 -9.54 -21.26
CA ASP A 475 -23.60 -8.53 -20.80
C ASP A 475 -23.04 -7.62 -19.70
N VAL A 476 -22.10 -8.14 -18.88
CA VAL A 476 -21.55 -7.44 -17.72
C VAL A 476 -20.03 -7.36 -17.83
N ALA A 477 -19.48 -6.15 -17.75
CA ALA A 477 -18.05 -5.93 -17.86
C ALA A 477 -17.24 -6.72 -16.82
N MET A 478 -17.67 -6.67 -15.56
CA MET A 478 -17.13 -7.50 -14.48
C MET A 478 -18.10 -7.48 -13.30
N THR A 479 -18.37 -8.64 -12.72
CA THR A 479 -19.06 -8.78 -11.44
C THR A 479 -18.03 -9.15 -10.39
N GLN A 480 -17.93 -8.35 -9.34
CA GLN A 480 -16.99 -8.56 -8.24
C GLN A 480 -17.45 -7.78 -7.01
N ASP A 481 -17.23 -8.35 -5.82
CA ASP A 481 -17.53 -7.68 -4.57
C ASP A 481 -16.54 -6.56 -4.26
N ALA A 482 -17.03 -5.50 -3.61
CA ALA A 482 -16.17 -4.45 -3.08
C ALA A 482 -15.44 -4.96 -1.82
N VAL A 483 -14.12 -4.92 -1.86
CA VAL A 483 -13.26 -5.33 -0.75
C VAL A 483 -12.28 -4.21 -0.41
N PRO A 484 -11.85 -4.07 0.86
CA PRO A 484 -10.78 -3.15 1.20
C PRO A 484 -9.43 -3.71 0.72
N PHE A 485 -8.52 -2.84 0.29
CA PHE A 485 -7.14 -3.26 0.05
C PHE A 485 -6.41 -3.44 1.38
N PRO A 486 -5.82 -4.61 1.66
CA PRO A 486 -5.09 -4.85 2.90
C PRO A 486 -3.72 -4.17 2.85
N SER A 487 -3.67 -2.90 3.22
CA SER A 487 -2.45 -2.08 3.19
C SER A 487 -1.37 -2.59 4.13
N ILE A 488 -1.76 -3.13 5.29
CA ILE A 488 -0.87 -3.81 6.23
C ILE A 488 -1.52 -5.11 6.67
N ARG A 489 -0.76 -6.21 6.61
CA ARG A 489 -1.17 -7.54 7.07
C ARG A 489 -0.22 -8.06 8.14
N LEU A 490 -0.69 -9.00 8.96
CA LEU A 490 0.12 -9.62 10.02
C LEU A 490 1.38 -10.31 9.46
N ALA A 491 1.28 -10.96 8.30
CA ALA A 491 2.45 -11.56 7.65
C ALA A 491 3.56 -10.54 7.34
N ASP A 492 3.19 -9.31 6.94
CA ASP A 492 4.13 -8.22 6.73
C ASP A 492 4.88 -7.88 8.03
N LEU A 493 4.17 -7.77 9.16
CA LEU A 493 4.79 -7.51 10.46
C LEU A 493 5.72 -8.64 10.90
N TYR A 494 5.38 -9.90 10.65
CA TYR A 494 6.25 -11.04 10.96
C TYR A 494 7.58 -10.97 10.19
N LEU A 495 7.51 -10.69 8.90
CA LEU A 495 8.70 -10.59 8.06
C LEU A 495 9.56 -9.37 8.41
N LEU A 496 8.94 -8.21 8.67
CA LEU A 496 9.66 -7.01 9.14
C LEU A 496 10.34 -7.26 10.51
N TYR A 497 9.69 -8.00 11.40
CA TYR A 497 10.29 -8.36 12.68
C TYR A 497 11.49 -9.29 12.52
N ALA A 498 11.35 -10.33 11.71
CA ALA A 498 12.42 -11.27 11.42
C ALA A 498 13.63 -10.55 10.78
N GLU A 499 13.40 -9.65 9.83
CA GLU A 499 14.44 -8.81 9.22
C GLU A 499 15.14 -7.93 10.27
N ALA A 500 14.36 -7.17 11.06
CA ALA A 500 14.94 -6.31 12.09
C ALA A 500 15.75 -7.08 13.13
N LEU A 501 15.26 -8.24 13.57
CA LEU A 501 16.00 -9.12 14.48
C LEU A 501 17.31 -9.63 13.87
N ASN A 502 17.25 -10.11 12.63
CA ASN A 502 18.42 -10.58 11.91
C ASN A 502 19.51 -9.50 11.81
N GLU A 503 19.09 -8.24 11.56
CA GLU A 503 20.03 -7.12 11.49
C GLU A 503 20.65 -6.76 12.85
N THR A 504 19.99 -7.05 13.97
CA THR A 504 20.59 -6.85 15.31
C THR A 504 21.60 -7.93 15.72
N LYS A 505 21.66 -9.06 14.98
CA LYS A 505 22.44 -10.25 15.33
C LYS A 505 23.59 -10.47 14.35
N GLN A 506 24.58 -11.26 14.75
CA GLN A 506 25.67 -11.66 13.86
C GLN A 506 25.23 -12.76 12.88
N SER A 507 24.30 -13.59 13.31
CA SER A 507 23.66 -14.64 12.51
C SER A 507 22.23 -14.82 12.98
N PRO A 508 21.32 -15.29 12.08
CA PRO A 508 19.95 -15.60 12.45
C PRO A 508 19.90 -16.67 13.55
N ASP A 509 18.90 -16.59 14.41
CA ASP A 509 18.61 -17.57 15.46
C ASP A 509 17.19 -18.11 15.35
N ASP A 510 16.80 -18.98 16.28
CA ASP A 510 15.50 -19.66 16.29
C ASP A 510 14.32 -18.65 16.25
N GLU A 511 14.46 -17.48 16.88
CA GLU A 511 13.40 -16.46 16.87
C GLU A 511 13.23 -15.82 15.48
N VAL A 512 14.32 -15.58 14.76
CA VAL A 512 14.27 -15.10 13.36
C VAL A 512 13.56 -16.13 12.50
N PHE A 513 13.94 -17.41 12.62
CA PHE A 513 13.32 -18.48 11.85
C PHE A 513 11.85 -18.67 12.22
N GLU A 514 11.47 -18.61 13.48
CA GLU A 514 10.09 -18.78 13.94
C GLU A 514 9.12 -17.87 13.16
N TYR A 515 9.44 -16.59 13.01
CA TYR A 515 8.55 -15.62 12.36
C TYR A 515 8.52 -15.79 10.83
N ILE A 516 9.61 -16.18 10.21
CA ILE A 516 9.65 -16.54 8.80
C ILE A 516 8.85 -17.81 8.55
N ASP A 517 9.05 -18.82 9.39
CA ASP A 517 8.44 -20.14 9.22
C ASP A 517 6.93 -20.11 9.40
N LYS A 518 6.37 -19.26 10.26
CA LYS A 518 4.91 -19.03 10.34
C LYS A 518 4.32 -18.67 8.96
N VAL A 519 5.02 -17.81 8.21
CA VAL A 519 4.57 -17.38 6.87
C VAL A 519 4.80 -18.49 5.84
N ARG A 520 5.91 -19.22 5.95
CA ARG A 520 6.25 -20.33 5.06
C ARG A 520 5.28 -21.50 5.23
N GLU A 521 5.00 -21.92 6.45
CA GLU A 521 4.04 -22.98 6.78
C GLU A 521 2.62 -22.67 6.27
N ARG A 522 2.17 -21.42 6.47
CA ARG A 522 0.90 -20.97 5.88
C ARG A 522 0.90 -21.11 4.36
N ALA A 523 2.03 -20.88 3.71
CA ALA A 523 2.20 -21.06 2.28
C ALA A 523 2.36 -22.53 1.82
N GLY A 524 2.38 -23.47 2.75
CA GLY A 524 2.55 -24.89 2.45
C GLY A 524 4.01 -25.30 2.24
N LEU A 525 4.96 -24.56 2.82
CA LEU A 525 6.39 -24.83 2.75
C LEU A 525 6.93 -25.30 4.11
N ASP A 526 7.93 -26.15 4.08
CA ASP A 526 8.72 -26.49 5.27
C ASP A 526 9.47 -25.24 5.81
N GLY A 527 9.80 -25.27 7.10
CA GLY A 527 10.63 -24.26 7.74
C GLY A 527 11.99 -24.10 7.05
N VAL A 528 12.60 -22.92 7.23
CA VAL A 528 13.86 -22.54 6.57
C VAL A 528 14.94 -23.59 6.81
N GLU A 529 15.20 -23.94 8.07
CA GLU A 529 16.29 -24.86 8.42
C GLU A 529 16.13 -26.22 7.73
N LYS A 530 14.95 -26.84 7.82
CA LYS A 530 14.67 -28.13 7.19
C LYS A 530 14.83 -28.05 5.66
N ALA A 531 14.20 -27.06 5.03
CA ALA A 531 14.24 -26.89 3.57
C ALA A 531 15.68 -26.73 3.05
N TRP A 532 16.49 -25.89 3.71
CA TRP A 532 17.85 -25.66 3.26
C TRP A 532 18.77 -26.87 3.48
N ILE A 533 18.70 -27.52 4.66
CA ILE A 533 19.51 -28.72 4.94
C ILE A 533 19.21 -29.84 3.96
N GLU A 534 17.91 -30.08 3.68
CA GLU A 534 17.49 -31.21 2.85
C GLU A 534 17.67 -30.97 1.35
N HIS A 535 17.50 -29.72 0.87
CA HIS A 535 17.37 -29.45 -0.57
C HIS A 535 18.37 -28.46 -1.16
N SER A 536 19.07 -27.65 -0.34
CA SER A 536 19.99 -26.68 -0.90
C SER A 536 21.35 -27.30 -1.32
N LYS A 537 21.94 -26.75 -2.38
CA LYS A 537 23.35 -26.98 -2.76
C LYS A 537 24.31 -26.45 -1.69
N ARG A 538 23.87 -25.48 -0.89
CA ARG A 538 24.63 -24.84 0.20
C ARG A 538 23.84 -24.90 1.50
N PRO A 539 23.75 -26.07 2.15
CA PRO A 539 22.84 -26.32 3.27
C PRO A 539 23.05 -25.43 4.50
N ASP A 540 24.25 -24.85 4.67
CA ASP A 540 24.56 -23.98 5.81
C ASP A 540 24.37 -22.47 5.51
N LYS A 541 24.04 -22.09 4.28
CA LYS A 541 23.93 -20.68 3.86
C LYS A 541 22.88 -19.90 4.68
N PHE A 542 21.76 -20.55 5.02
CA PHE A 542 20.70 -19.93 5.80
C PHE A 542 21.13 -19.44 7.20
N ARG A 543 22.28 -19.95 7.72
CA ARG A 543 22.84 -19.54 9.02
C ARG A 543 23.65 -18.25 8.95
N SER A 544 23.81 -17.66 7.78
CA SER A 544 24.49 -16.38 7.59
C SER A 544 23.50 -15.25 7.31
N LYS A 545 23.84 -14.00 7.65
CA LYS A 545 23.04 -12.82 7.27
C LYS A 545 22.81 -12.72 5.75
N GLU A 546 23.80 -13.10 4.97
CA GLU A 546 23.72 -13.08 3.50
C GLU A 546 22.80 -14.17 2.93
N GLY A 547 22.49 -15.19 3.70
CA GLY A 547 21.67 -16.33 3.29
C GLY A 547 20.19 -16.16 3.61
N MET A 548 19.88 -15.17 4.45
CA MET A 548 18.52 -14.80 4.81
C MET A 548 18.06 -13.56 4.05
#